data_52401312a4470f4a51a6268a39c80f04
#
_entry.id   52401312a4470f4a51a6268a39c80f04
#
_cell.length_a   1.000
_cell.length_b   1.000
_cell.length_c   1.000
_cell.angle_alpha   90.00
_cell.angle_beta   90.00
_cell.angle_gamma   90.00
#
_symmetry.space_group_name_H-M   'P 1'
#
loop_
_entity.id
_entity.type
_entity.pdbx_description
1 polymer ?
#
loop_
_entity_poly.entity_id
_entity_poly.type
_entity_poly.pdbx_seq_one_letter_code
_entity_poly.pdbx_strand_id
1 'polypeptide(L)'
;MNSQTAKVLHKVGNKSLLKHVIDASRPLVNSINVIIGHHSESVKKTTSTEDINWVNQKEQLGTGHAVQQAIPHINDNSICLILYGDVPLIKTETLQILTDKAESSGFSLLSVMMENPFGYGRIIRDSNNSILSIVEQKDASKDELQV
;
A
#
# COMPACT_ATOMS: atom_id res chain seq x y z
N MET A 1 -11.35 -13.69 -10.63
CA MET A 1 -10.45 -13.50 -11.79
C MET A 1 -9.60 -14.76 -11.96
N ASN A 2 -9.81 -15.53 -13.04
CA ASN A 2 -9.02 -16.74 -13.35
C ASN A 2 -7.83 -16.39 -14.24
N SER A 3 -6.99 -15.44 -13.84
CA SER A 3 -5.76 -15.12 -14.59
C SER A 3 -4.57 -15.77 -13.91
N GLN A 4 -3.73 -16.46 -14.69
CA GLN A 4 -2.43 -16.98 -14.22
C GLN A 4 -1.40 -15.85 -14.00
N THR A 5 -1.72 -14.63 -14.43
CA THR A 5 -0.86 -13.44 -14.29
C THR A 5 -1.15 -12.77 -12.94
N ALA A 6 -0.09 -12.42 -12.20
CA ALA A 6 -0.23 -11.66 -10.95
C ALA A 6 -0.99 -10.34 -11.19
N LYS A 7 -1.93 -9.99 -10.30
CA LYS A 7 -2.80 -8.81 -10.44
C LYS A 7 -2.01 -7.54 -10.77
N VAL A 8 -0.91 -7.33 -10.09
CA VAL A 8 -0.04 -6.14 -10.23
C VAL A 8 0.65 -6.03 -11.61
N LEU A 9 0.67 -7.10 -12.41
CA LEU A 9 1.23 -7.13 -13.75
C LEU A 9 0.22 -6.81 -14.86
N HIS A 10 -1.07 -6.75 -14.54
CA HIS A 10 -2.06 -6.25 -15.51
C HIS A 10 -1.73 -4.81 -15.88
N LYS A 11 -2.03 -4.45 -17.13
CA LYS A 11 -1.65 -3.15 -17.68
C LYS A 11 -2.83 -2.18 -17.72
N VAL A 12 -2.53 -0.92 -17.42
CA VAL A 12 -3.35 0.24 -17.74
C VAL A 12 -2.53 1.08 -18.72
N GLY A 13 -3.01 1.22 -19.95
CA GLY A 13 -2.20 1.73 -21.04
C GLY A 13 -1.04 0.77 -21.37
N ASN A 14 0.17 1.28 -21.40
CA ASN A 14 1.38 0.53 -21.74
C ASN A 14 2.20 0.05 -20.50
N LYS A 15 1.78 0.42 -19.28
CA LYS A 15 2.50 0.12 -18.03
C LYS A 15 1.70 -0.83 -17.14
N SER A 16 2.39 -1.69 -16.36
CA SER A 16 1.75 -2.51 -15.34
C SER A 16 1.24 -1.66 -14.17
N LEU A 17 0.25 -2.17 -13.40
CA LEU A 17 -0.26 -1.48 -12.23
C LEU A 17 0.86 -1.12 -11.26
N LEU A 18 1.75 -2.09 -10.96
CA LEU A 18 2.91 -1.86 -10.09
C LEU A 18 3.83 -0.75 -10.63
N LYS A 19 4.07 -0.72 -11.94
CA LYS A 19 4.94 0.31 -12.53
C LYS A 19 4.37 1.72 -12.39
N HIS A 20 3.05 1.88 -12.47
CA HIS A 20 2.39 3.16 -12.20
C HIS A 20 2.62 3.64 -10.77
N VAL A 21 2.48 2.74 -9.78
CA VAL A 21 2.69 3.07 -8.37
C VAL A 21 4.17 3.43 -8.09
N ILE A 22 5.09 2.66 -8.65
CA ILE A 22 6.53 2.94 -8.54
C ILE A 22 6.86 4.31 -9.14
N ASP A 23 6.38 4.61 -10.35
CA ASP A 23 6.63 5.88 -11.02
C ASP A 23 6.07 7.07 -10.22
N ALA A 24 4.87 6.93 -9.63
CA ALA A 24 4.26 7.97 -8.82
C ALA A 24 5.03 8.25 -7.52
N SER A 25 5.62 7.22 -6.90
CA SER A 25 6.36 7.35 -5.64
C SER A 25 7.83 7.74 -5.83
N ARG A 26 8.43 7.41 -6.96
CA ARG A 26 9.87 7.59 -7.22
C ARG A 26 10.42 8.99 -6.92
N PRO A 27 9.74 10.09 -7.27
CA PRO A 27 10.26 11.43 -6.97
C PRO A 27 10.34 11.79 -5.48
N LEU A 28 9.65 11.01 -4.61
CA LEU A 28 9.47 11.32 -3.20
C LEU A 28 10.34 10.48 -2.27
N VAL A 29 10.96 9.41 -2.78
CA VAL A 29 11.63 8.41 -1.94
C VAL A 29 13.06 8.12 -2.40
N ASN A 30 13.94 7.84 -1.44
CA ASN A 30 15.33 7.46 -1.70
C ASN A 30 15.49 5.97 -2.03
N SER A 31 14.57 5.12 -1.55
CA SER A 31 14.60 3.69 -1.80
C SER A 31 13.18 3.13 -1.94
N ILE A 32 13.04 2.07 -2.73
CA ILE A 32 11.78 1.36 -2.91
C ILE A 32 11.99 -0.11 -2.58
N ASN A 33 11.22 -0.60 -1.60
CA ASN A 33 11.14 -2.00 -1.25
C ASN A 33 9.84 -2.57 -1.79
N VAL A 34 9.90 -3.50 -2.73
CA VAL A 34 8.72 -4.20 -3.27
C VAL A 34 8.60 -5.55 -2.61
N ILE A 35 7.54 -5.71 -1.79
CA ILE A 35 7.27 -6.97 -1.11
C ILE A 35 6.50 -7.88 -2.08
N ILE A 36 7.05 -9.07 -2.30
CA ILE A 36 6.52 -10.07 -3.24
C ILE A 36 6.30 -11.40 -2.53
N GLY A 37 5.20 -12.05 -2.91
CA GLY A 37 4.85 -13.40 -2.45
C GLY A 37 4.81 -14.37 -3.63
N HIS A 38 3.64 -14.96 -3.88
CA HIS A 38 3.44 -15.82 -5.05
C HIS A 38 3.72 -15.07 -6.37
N HIS A 39 4.19 -15.77 -7.38
CA HIS A 39 4.57 -15.24 -8.69
C HIS A 39 5.74 -14.24 -8.69
N SER A 40 6.59 -14.27 -7.65
CA SER A 40 7.72 -13.34 -7.47
C SER A 40 8.61 -13.19 -8.70
N GLU A 41 8.97 -14.30 -9.37
CA GLU A 41 9.85 -14.30 -10.54
C GLU A 41 9.24 -13.56 -11.74
N SER A 42 7.95 -13.75 -12.01
CA SER A 42 7.27 -13.04 -13.09
C SER A 42 7.15 -11.54 -12.81
N VAL A 43 6.92 -11.15 -11.55
CA VAL A 43 6.86 -9.74 -11.14
C VAL A 43 8.22 -9.09 -11.30
N LYS A 44 9.30 -9.69 -10.80
CA LYS A 44 10.67 -9.18 -10.94
C LYS A 44 11.05 -9.00 -12.41
N LYS A 45 10.85 -10.06 -13.23
CA LYS A 45 11.21 -10.05 -14.65
C LYS A 45 10.47 -8.98 -15.46
N THR A 46 9.19 -8.74 -15.13
CA THR A 46 8.35 -7.80 -15.88
C THR A 46 8.56 -6.35 -15.42
N THR A 47 8.96 -6.15 -14.16
CA THR A 47 9.12 -4.83 -13.55
C THR A 47 10.58 -4.37 -13.53
N SER A 48 11.47 -4.95 -14.35
CA SER A 48 12.91 -4.67 -14.36
C SER A 48 13.23 -3.16 -14.30
N THR A 49 13.48 -2.66 -13.08
CA THR A 49 13.95 -1.32 -12.77
C THR A 49 15.14 -1.48 -11.85
N GLU A 50 16.25 -0.78 -12.13
CA GLU A 50 17.54 -1.03 -11.50
C GLU A 50 17.61 -0.68 -10.01
N ASP A 51 16.65 0.10 -9.48
CA ASP A 51 16.70 0.62 -8.11
C ASP A 51 15.56 0.12 -7.21
N ILE A 52 15.24 -1.16 -7.26
CA ILE A 52 14.23 -1.78 -6.41
C ILE A 52 14.84 -2.86 -5.54
N ASN A 53 14.61 -2.79 -4.25
CA ASN A 53 14.87 -3.87 -3.31
C ASN A 53 13.69 -4.85 -3.31
N TRP A 54 13.93 -6.08 -3.69
CA TRP A 54 12.92 -7.13 -3.69
C TRP A 54 12.91 -7.87 -2.36
N VAL A 55 11.80 -7.78 -1.64
CA VAL A 55 11.61 -8.42 -0.33
C VAL A 55 10.62 -9.57 -0.46
N ASN A 56 11.04 -10.78 -0.09
CA ASN A 56 10.18 -11.96 -0.19
C ASN A 56 9.33 -12.13 1.08
N GLN A 57 8.01 -12.15 0.93
CA GLN A 57 7.08 -12.61 1.94
C GLN A 57 6.85 -14.12 1.75
N LYS A 58 7.52 -14.95 2.53
CA LYS A 58 7.43 -16.43 2.40
C LYS A 58 6.05 -16.94 2.77
N GLU A 59 5.51 -16.47 3.89
CA GLU A 59 4.18 -16.82 4.40
C GLU A 59 3.26 -15.61 4.23
N GLN A 60 2.09 -15.81 3.60
CA GLN A 60 1.18 -14.70 3.31
C GLN A 60 0.18 -14.50 4.45
N LEU A 61 0.66 -13.97 5.57
CA LEU A 61 -0.12 -13.73 6.79
C LEU A 61 -0.77 -12.33 6.82
N GLY A 62 -0.99 -11.73 5.66
CA GLY A 62 -1.66 -10.43 5.53
C GLY A 62 -0.70 -9.27 5.24
N THR A 63 -1.29 -8.06 5.10
CA THR A 63 -0.57 -6.84 4.71
C THR A 63 0.39 -6.33 5.78
N GLY A 64 0.01 -6.40 7.07
CA GLY A 64 0.91 -6.03 8.18
C GLY A 64 2.15 -6.91 8.20
N HIS A 65 1.99 -8.23 8.03
CA HIS A 65 3.12 -9.15 7.93
C HIS A 65 4.00 -8.86 6.72
N ALA A 66 3.42 -8.45 5.58
CA ALA A 66 4.20 -8.03 4.42
C ALA A 66 5.12 -6.85 4.75
N VAL A 67 4.59 -5.81 5.40
CA VAL A 67 5.38 -4.63 5.82
C VAL A 67 6.48 -5.04 6.80
N GLN A 68 6.22 -5.93 7.73
CA GLN A 68 7.23 -6.44 8.68
C GLN A 68 8.44 -7.05 7.97
N GLN A 69 8.26 -7.69 6.81
CA GLN A 69 9.38 -8.23 6.03
C GLN A 69 10.31 -7.15 5.49
N ALA A 70 9.82 -5.92 5.31
CA ALA A 70 10.61 -4.81 4.83
C ALA A 70 11.37 -4.05 5.93
N ILE A 71 11.02 -4.21 7.20
CA ILE A 71 11.64 -3.50 8.34
C ILE A 71 13.18 -3.55 8.31
N PRO A 72 13.85 -4.69 8.06
CA PRO A 72 15.31 -4.73 8.00
C PRO A 72 15.95 -3.89 6.90
N HIS A 73 15.16 -3.39 5.96
CA HIS A 73 15.58 -2.58 4.82
C HIS A 73 15.18 -1.12 4.95
N ILE A 74 14.61 -0.72 6.08
CA ILE A 74 14.12 0.63 6.34
C ILE A 74 15.03 1.27 7.39
N ASN A 75 15.39 2.54 7.18
CA ASN A 75 16.14 3.31 8.16
C ASN A 75 15.19 3.79 9.27
N ASP A 76 15.54 3.58 10.54
CA ASP A 76 14.74 3.92 11.72
C ASP A 76 14.34 5.41 11.80
N ASN A 77 15.12 6.29 11.17
CA ASN A 77 14.85 7.74 11.14
C ASN A 77 14.12 8.20 9.86
N SER A 78 13.55 7.26 9.09
CA SER A 78 12.86 7.58 7.84
C SER A 78 11.35 7.52 7.99
N ILE A 79 10.64 8.35 7.22
CA ILE A 79 9.20 8.15 6.98
C ILE A 79 9.04 7.00 6.00
N CYS A 80 8.21 6.04 6.37
CA CYS A 80 7.88 4.91 5.53
C CYS A 80 6.56 5.13 4.80
N LEU A 81 6.60 5.26 3.49
CA LEU A 81 5.42 5.35 2.63
C LEU A 81 4.99 3.95 2.20
N ILE A 82 3.82 3.49 2.65
CA ILE A 82 3.28 2.17 2.35
C ILE A 82 2.20 2.30 1.27
N LEU A 83 2.39 1.61 0.14
CA LEU A 83 1.49 1.67 -1.01
C LEU A 83 1.05 0.27 -1.46
N TYR A 84 -0.16 0.18 -1.97
CA TYR A 84 -0.64 -1.01 -2.66
C TYR A 84 -0.21 -1.00 -4.12
N GLY A 85 0.44 -2.07 -4.58
CA GLY A 85 0.95 -2.19 -5.95
C GLY A 85 -0.12 -2.31 -7.05
N ASP A 86 -1.39 -2.38 -6.69
CA ASP A 86 -2.54 -2.50 -7.59
C ASP A 86 -3.45 -1.25 -7.63
N VAL A 87 -2.96 -0.11 -7.13
CA VAL A 87 -3.65 1.19 -7.15
C VAL A 87 -2.94 2.16 -8.12
N PRO A 88 -3.08 1.97 -9.45
CA PRO A 88 -2.23 2.62 -10.46
C PRO A 88 -2.51 4.10 -10.66
N LEU A 89 -3.65 4.62 -10.17
CA LEU A 89 -4.07 6.01 -10.40
C LEU A 89 -3.69 6.95 -9.26
N ILE A 90 -2.90 6.48 -8.27
CA ILE A 90 -2.36 7.34 -7.23
C ILE A 90 -1.41 8.37 -7.85
N LYS A 91 -1.55 9.63 -7.44
CA LYS A 91 -0.75 10.73 -7.99
C LYS A 91 0.39 11.11 -7.03
N THR A 92 1.51 11.55 -7.57
CA THR A 92 2.68 12.02 -6.81
C THR A 92 2.28 13.15 -5.85
N GLU A 93 1.43 14.09 -6.29
CA GLU A 93 0.98 15.22 -5.45
C GLU A 93 0.19 14.73 -4.23
N THR A 94 -0.64 13.69 -4.40
CA THR A 94 -1.38 13.09 -3.27
C THR A 94 -0.41 12.43 -2.27
N LEU A 95 0.62 11.74 -2.78
CA LEU A 95 1.64 11.11 -1.95
C LEU A 95 2.49 12.16 -1.21
N GLN A 96 2.81 13.29 -1.86
CA GLN A 96 3.53 14.40 -1.22
C GLN A 96 2.73 14.96 -0.03
N ILE A 97 1.44 15.25 -0.22
CA ILE A 97 0.58 15.72 0.87
C ILE A 97 0.53 14.72 2.03
N LEU A 98 0.51 13.43 1.71
CA LEU A 98 0.50 12.36 2.71
C LEU A 98 1.81 12.32 3.52
N THR A 99 2.96 12.44 2.85
CA THR A 99 4.28 12.46 3.51
C THR A 99 4.47 13.73 4.34
N ASP A 100 4.12 14.92 3.82
CA ASP A 100 4.22 16.19 4.56
C ASP A 100 3.38 16.17 5.86
N LYS A 101 2.20 15.56 5.79
CA LYS A 101 1.36 15.36 6.98
C LYS A 101 2.00 14.39 7.97
N ALA A 102 2.59 13.29 7.50
CA ALA A 102 3.28 12.35 8.36
C ALA A 102 4.50 12.97 9.06
N GLU A 103 5.25 13.85 8.38
CA GLU A 103 6.37 14.60 8.98
C GLU A 103 5.92 15.45 10.18
N SER A 104 4.77 16.09 10.07
CA SER A 104 4.27 16.99 11.12
C SER A 104 3.55 16.27 12.26
N SER A 105 2.89 15.13 11.99
CA SER A 105 2.02 14.43 12.95
C SER A 105 2.51 13.05 13.37
N GLY A 106 3.60 12.56 12.78
CA GLY A 106 4.14 11.21 13.01
C GLY A 106 3.41 10.11 12.24
N PHE A 107 2.20 10.37 11.74
CA PHE A 107 1.39 9.40 11.00
C PHE A 107 0.39 10.09 10.10
N SER A 108 0.15 9.54 8.92
CA SER A 108 -0.94 9.97 8.02
C SER A 108 -1.55 8.77 7.29
N LEU A 109 -2.80 8.89 6.92
CA LEU A 109 -3.55 7.84 6.23
C LEU A 109 -4.40 8.46 5.12
N LEU A 110 -4.31 7.90 3.91
CA LEU A 110 -5.21 8.23 2.82
C LEU A 110 -6.46 7.35 2.90
N SER A 111 -7.61 7.96 3.02
CA SER A 111 -8.91 7.29 3.08
C SER A 111 -9.84 7.79 1.97
N VAL A 112 -10.92 7.07 1.74
CA VAL A 112 -11.96 7.44 0.80
C VAL A 112 -13.34 7.29 1.45
N MET A 113 -14.22 8.26 1.21
CA MET A 113 -15.64 8.13 1.56
C MET A 113 -16.35 7.38 0.44
N MET A 114 -17.00 6.28 0.78
CA MET A 114 -17.71 5.42 -0.17
C MET A 114 -19.20 5.34 0.19
N GLU A 115 -20.07 5.43 -0.82
CA GLU A 115 -21.51 5.20 -0.62
C GLU A 115 -21.82 3.77 -0.17
N ASN A 116 -21.09 2.80 -0.68
CA ASN A 116 -21.16 1.41 -0.27
C ASN A 116 -19.76 0.87 0.04
N PRO A 117 -19.34 0.90 1.33
CA PRO A 117 -18.01 0.45 1.73
C PRO A 117 -17.91 -1.07 1.94
N PHE A 118 -18.84 -1.86 1.41
CA PHE A 118 -18.83 -3.32 1.56
C PHE A 118 -17.53 -3.93 1.06
N GLY A 119 -16.88 -4.75 1.89
CA GLY A 119 -15.60 -5.39 1.61
C GLY A 119 -14.37 -4.55 1.94
N TYR A 120 -14.54 -3.31 2.43
CA TYR A 120 -13.46 -2.45 2.87
C TYR A 120 -13.37 -2.37 4.39
N GLY A 121 -12.19 -2.03 4.91
CA GLY A 121 -12.00 -1.71 6.32
C GLY A 121 -12.65 -0.39 6.70
N ARG A 122 -13.00 -0.24 7.99
CA ARG A 122 -13.56 0.97 8.58
C ARG A 122 -12.50 1.66 9.41
N ILE A 123 -12.39 2.98 9.25
CA ILE A 123 -11.50 3.80 10.07
C ILE A 123 -12.29 4.29 11.28
N ILE A 124 -12.03 3.68 12.42
CA ILE A 124 -12.69 4.03 13.68
C ILE A 124 -11.97 5.21 14.30
N ARG A 125 -12.74 6.22 14.75
CA ARG A 125 -12.25 7.46 15.34
C ARG A 125 -12.86 7.69 16.70
N ASP A 126 -12.14 8.42 17.55
CA ASP A 126 -12.66 8.91 18.82
C ASP A 126 -13.48 10.21 18.66
N SER A 127 -13.98 10.73 19.78
CA SER A 127 -14.74 12.00 19.83
C SER A 127 -13.94 13.22 19.37
N ASN A 128 -12.61 13.14 19.38
CA ASN A 128 -11.69 14.19 18.92
C ASN A 128 -11.26 14.00 17.46
N ASN A 129 -11.92 13.06 16.75
CA ASN A 129 -11.61 12.70 15.38
C ASN A 129 -10.22 12.04 15.17
N SER A 130 -9.56 11.57 16.22
CA SER A 130 -8.32 10.81 16.15
C SER A 130 -8.57 9.37 15.71
N ILE A 131 -7.67 8.82 14.92
CA ILE A 131 -7.80 7.42 14.45
C ILE A 131 -7.48 6.49 15.63
N LEU A 132 -8.43 5.62 15.97
CA LEU A 132 -8.27 4.58 16.98
C LEU A 132 -7.82 3.26 16.37
N SER A 133 -8.45 2.86 15.26
CA SER A 133 -8.17 1.59 14.62
C SER A 133 -8.67 1.57 13.17
N ILE A 134 -8.22 0.56 12.43
CA ILE A 134 -8.78 0.16 11.14
C ILE A 134 -9.31 -1.27 11.36
N VAL A 135 -10.62 -1.44 11.16
CA VAL A 135 -11.31 -2.73 11.38
C VAL A 135 -11.75 -3.28 10.04
N GLU A 136 -11.28 -4.47 9.71
CA GLU A 136 -11.66 -5.15 8.47
C GLU A 136 -13.14 -5.53 8.46
N GLN A 137 -13.77 -5.53 7.30
CA GLN A 137 -15.20 -5.87 7.12
C GLN A 137 -15.64 -7.13 7.86
N LYS A 138 -14.82 -8.18 7.83
CA LYS A 138 -15.11 -9.49 8.43
C LYS A 138 -15.04 -9.50 9.96
N ASP A 139 -14.30 -8.56 10.54
CA ASP A 139 -14.02 -8.47 11.98
C ASP A 139 -14.82 -7.34 12.64
N ALA A 140 -15.50 -6.50 11.84
CA ALA A 140 -16.24 -5.34 12.30
C ALA A 140 -17.56 -5.74 12.98
N SER A 141 -17.85 -5.11 14.12
CA SER A 141 -19.16 -5.15 14.77
C SER A 141 -20.23 -4.47 13.92
N LYS A 142 -21.50 -4.64 14.31
CA LYS A 142 -22.63 -4.00 13.61
C LYS A 142 -22.55 -2.47 13.63
N ASP A 143 -22.04 -1.89 14.71
CA ASP A 143 -21.92 -0.45 14.86
C ASP A 143 -20.76 0.07 14.02
N GLU A 144 -19.62 -0.61 14.00
CA GLU A 144 -18.46 -0.27 13.18
C GLU A 144 -18.75 -0.37 11.67
N LEU A 145 -19.66 -1.24 11.26
CA LEU A 145 -20.09 -1.34 9.86
C LEU A 145 -20.87 -0.12 9.37
N GLN A 146 -21.38 0.72 10.27
CA GLN A 146 -22.13 1.94 9.94
C GLN A 146 -21.23 3.16 9.72
N VAL A 147 -19.94 3.04 9.98
CA VAL A 147 -18.93 4.09 9.78
C VAL A 147 -18.55 4.23 8.31
#